data_1025380175be2d2ffbb7a1d662eb1ae0
#
_entry.id   1025380175be2d2ffbb7a1d662eb1ae0
#
_cell.length_a   1.000
_cell.length_b   1.000
_cell.length_c   1.000
_cell.angle_alpha   90.00
_cell.angle_beta   90.00
_cell.angle_gamma   90.00
#
_symmetry.space_group_name_H-M   'P 1'
#
loop_
_entity.id
_entity.type
_entity.pdbx_description
1 polymer ?
#
loop_
_entity_poly.entity_id
_entity_poly.type
_entity_poly.pdbx_seq_one_letter_code
_entity_poly.pdbx_strand_id
1 'polypeptide(L)'
;MRLSTLLGPDLKQLLKEDPDQVRELLDEIHPEDLADIIGDLDADEAAKLLSRLPAEDAAPIFERLDDEEQGEIVEVMPPESVAQIASEMAPDDRADLFSVLPESVGEVILEKLEEVDPKAAEDVREIEKWPETSAGHLMTTAYVSVGPHVTVRSAIDA
;
A
#
# COMPACT_ATOMS: atom_id res chain seq x y z
N MET A 1 9.46 -24.82 -2.98
CA MET A 1 9.54 -24.36 -4.38
C MET A 1 8.64 -23.15 -4.41
N ARG A 2 9.17 -21.95 -4.61
CA ARG A 2 8.39 -20.71 -4.53
C ARG A 2 7.48 -20.60 -5.76
N LEU A 3 6.22 -20.16 -5.58
CA LEU A 3 5.26 -19.91 -6.66
C LEU A 3 5.83 -18.92 -7.70
N SER A 4 6.60 -17.94 -7.23
CA SER A 4 7.33 -16.96 -8.05
C SER A 4 8.25 -17.63 -9.11
N THR A 5 8.90 -18.74 -8.77
CA THR A 5 9.78 -19.47 -9.73
C THR A 5 8.99 -20.15 -10.84
N LEU A 6 7.72 -20.50 -10.59
CA LEU A 6 6.85 -21.18 -11.56
C LEU A 6 6.03 -20.21 -12.40
N LEU A 7 5.47 -19.17 -11.78
CA LEU A 7 4.54 -18.24 -12.41
C LEU A 7 5.22 -16.93 -12.85
N GLY A 8 6.36 -16.57 -12.29
CA GLY A 8 7.06 -15.33 -12.60
C GLY A 8 7.32 -15.10 -14.09
N PRO A 9 7.87 -16.09 -14.85
CA PRO A 9 8.09 -15.93 -16.29
C PRO A 9 6.79 -15.78 -17.09
N ASP A 10 5.74 -16.52 -16.74
CA ASP A 10 4.45 -16.49 -17.42
C ASP A 10 3.71 -15.18 -17.07
N LEU A 11 3.80 -14.71 -15.83
CA LEU A 11 3.25 -13.43 -15.40
C LEU A 11 3.97 -12.26 -16.10
N LYS A 12 5.31 -12.30 -16.18
CA LYS A 12 6.10 -11.30 -16.94
C LYS A 12 5.71 -11.23 -18.42
N GLN A 13 5.35 -12.34 -19.01
CA GLN A 13 4.89 -12.39 -20.40
C GLN A 13 3.47 -11.86 -20.53
N LEU A 14 2.56 -12.27 -19.65
CA LEU A 14 1.16 -11.79 -19.61
C LEU A 14 1.09 -10.27 -19.36
N LEU A 15 1.94 -9.74 -18.49
CA LEU A 15 2.07 -8.30 -18.24
C LEU A 15 2.39 -7.48 -19.51
N LYS A 16 3.10 -8.09 -20.45
CA LYS A 16 3.47 -7.45 -21.72
C LYS A 16 2.39 -7.58 -22.79
N GLU A 17 1.65 -8.68 -22.78
CA GLU A 17 0.74 -9.06 -23.85
C GLU A 17 -0.72 -8.68 -23.56
N ASP A 18 -1.21 -8.87 -22.33
CA ASP A 18 -2.62 -8.63 -21.99
C ASP A 18 -2.80 -8.26 -20.50
N PRO A 19 -2.84 -6.95 -20.17
CA PRO A 19 -3.03 -6.48 -18.80
C PRO A 19 -4.37 -6.87 -18.17
N ASP A 20 -5.41 -7.09 -18.96
CA ASP A 20 -6.74 -7.44 -18.46
C ASP A 20 -6.79 -8.90 -18.00
N GLN A 21 -6.06 -9.81 -18.68
CA GLN A 21 -5.89 -11.19 -18.20
C GLN A 21 -5.10 -11.28 -16.89
N VAL A 22 -4.18 -10.34 -16.67
CA VAL A 22 -3.45 -10.27 -15.39
C VAL A 22 -4.42 -10.06 -14.25
N ARG A 23 -5.40 -9.19 -14.40
CA ARG A 23 -6.40 -8.91 -13.36
C ARG A 23 -7.21 -10.16 -12.99
N GLU A 24 -7.70 -10.90 -13.98
CA GLU A 24 -8.43 -12.16 -13.72
C GLU A 24 -7.57 -13.20 -13.00
N LEU A 25 -6.25 -13.22 -13.28
CA LEU A 25 -5.31 -14.13 -12.64
C LEU A 25 -5.00 -13.70 -11.20
N LEU A 26 -4.94 -12.38 -10.95
CA LEU A 26 -4.70 -11.81 -9.62
C LEU A 26 -5.87 -12.05 -8.67
N ASP A 27 -7.11 -12.05 -9.16
CA ASP A 27 -8.30 -12.35 -8.37
C ASP A 27 -8.31 -13.80 -7.82
N GLU A 28 -7.56 -14.72 -8.46
CA GLU A 28 -7.45 -16.12 -8.04
C GLU A 28 -6.27 -16.41 -7.10
N ILE A 29 -5.32 -15.47 -6.96
CA ILE A 29 -4.07 -15.64 -6.19
C ILE A 29 -4.15 -14.84 -4.90
N HIS A 30 -3.71 -15.43 -3.79
CA HIS A 30 -3.69 -14.73 -2.51
C HIS A 30 -2.68 -13.56 -2.53
N PRO A 31 -2.98 -12.39 -1.91
CA PRO A 31 -2.07 -11.23 -1.93
C PRO A 31 -0.63 -11.51 -1.44
N GLU A 32 -0.45 -12.43 -0.49
CA GLU A 32 0.88 -12.85 -0.03
C GLU A 32 1.70 -13.55 -1.13
N ASP A 33 1.05 -14.43 -1.91
CA ASP A 33 1.71 -15.12 -3.03
C ASP A 33 2.04 -14.13 -4.17
N LEU A 34 1.19 -13.12 -4.35
CA LEU A 34 1.41 -12.04 -5.32
C LEU A 34 2.56 -11.12 -4.88
N ALA A 35 2.66 -10.79 -3.60
CA ALA A 35 3.79 -10.02 -3.07
C ALA A 35 5.11 -10.77 -3.30
N ASP A 36 5.17 -12.06 -3.00
CA ASP A 36 6.35 -12.92 -3.28
C ASP A 36 6.75 -12.89 -4.77
N ILE A 37 5.76 -12.88 -5.68
CA ILE A 37 6.00 -12.83 -7.13
C ILE A 37 6.49 -11.45 -7.55
N ILE A 38 5.93 -10.40 -7.00
CA ILE A 38 6.25 -9.01 -7.32
C ILE A 38 7.61 -8.64 -6.75
N GLY A 39 7.96 -9.07 -5.54
CA GLY A 39 9.28 -8.89 -4.95
C GLY A 39 10.41 -9.57 -5.74
N ASP A 40 10.12 -10.65 -6.46
CA ASP A 40 11.09 -11.28 -7.39
C ASP A 40 11.20 -10.55 -8.76
N LEU A 41 10.40 -9.50 -9.02
CA LEU A 41 10.51 -8.64 -10.23
C LEU A 41 11.56 -7.55 -10.02
N ASP A 42 12.05 -6.94 -11.11
CA ASP A 42 12.75 -5.68 -10.96
C ASP A 42 11.77 -4.53 -10.64
N ALA A 43 12.26 -3.47 -10.00
CA ALA A 43 11.42 -2.34 -9.54
C ALA A 43 10.59 -1.73 -10.67
N ASP A 44 11.15 -1.61 -11.89
CA ASP A 44 10.44 -1.08 -13.06
C ASP A 44 9.28 -1.99 -13.50
N GLU A 45 9.46 -3.31 -13.46
CA GLU A 45 8.41 -4.29 -13.80
C GLU A 45 7.32 -4.29 -12.72
N ALA A 46 7.71 -4.30 -11.44
CA ALA A 46 6.81 -4.22 -10.29
C ALA A 46 5.98 -2.94 -10.30
N ALA A 47 6.61 -1.77 -10.50
CA ALA A 47 5.94 -0.48 -10.58
C ALA A 47 4.92 -0.43 -11.73
N LYS A 48 5.28 -0.96 -12.90
CA LYS A 48 4.35 -1.04 -14.05
C LYS A 48 3.16 -1.93 -13.77
N LEU A 49 3.35 -3.03 -13.06
CA LEU A 49 2.26 -3.93 -12.68
C LEU A 49 1.32 -3.23 -11.71
N LEU A 50 1.86 -2.78 -10.59
CA LEU A 50 1.09 -2.14 -9.52
C LEU A 50 0.32 -0.90 -10.02
N SER A 51 0.94 -0.07 -10.90
CA SER A 51 0.28 1.10 -11.50
C SER A 51 -0.88 0.76 -12.45
N ARG A 52 -1.02 -0.49 -12.88
CA ARG A 52 -2.13 -0.94 -13.75
C ARG A 52 -3.28 -1.55 -12.98
N LEU A 53 -3.04 -1.96 -11.74
CA LEU A 53 -4.08 -2.46 -10.85
C LEU A 53 -4.91 -1.30 -10.30
N PRO A 54 -6.20 -1.51 -10.01
CA PRO A 54 -6.93 -0.63 -9.13
C PRO A 54 -6.19 -0.49 -7.79
N ALA A 55 -6.21 0.69 -7.20
CA ALA A 55 -5.50 0.95 -5.95
C ALA A 55 -5.94 0.00 -4.82
N GLU A 56 -7.23 -0.32 -4.75
CA GLU A 56 -7.83 -1.29 -3.81
C GLU A 56 -7.25 -2.71 -3.92
N ASP A 57 -6.81 -3.12 -5.12
CA ASP A 57 -6.19 -4.43 -5.37
C ASP A 57 -4.67 -4.36 -5.17
N ALA A 58 -4.05 -3.22 -5.48
CA ALA A 58 -2.61 -3.02 -5.37
C ALA A 58 -2.15 -2.82 -3.92
N ALA A 59 -2.92 -2.12 -3.08
CA ALA A 59 -2.55 -1.81 -1.71
C ALA A 59 -2.29 -3.07 -0.86
N PRO A 60 -3.17 -4.10 -0.82
CA PRO A 60 -2.92 -5.31 -0.05
C PRO A 60 -1.68 -6.11 -0.49
N ILE A 61 -1.24 -5.94 -1.72
CA ILE A 61 -0.01 -6.57 -2.24
C ILE A 61 1.19 -5.73 -1.81
N PHE A 62 1.10 -4.42 -1.98
CA PHE A 62 2.17 -3.47 -1.66
C PHE A 62 2.53 -3.48 -0.18
N GLU A 63 1.54 -3.55 0.72
CA GLU A 63 1.72 -3.68 2.18
C GLU A 63 2.52 -4.92 2.61
N ARG A 64 2.62 -5.94 1.75
CA ARG A 64 3.34 -7.20 2.04
C ARG A 64 4.74 -7.26 1.50
N LEU A 65 5.13 -6.30 0.68
CA LEU A 65 6.51 -6.13 0.24
C LEU A 65 7.36 -5.66 1.42
N ASP A 66 8.64 -6.01 1.43
CA ASP A 66 9.52 -5.47 2.45
C ASP A 66 9.89 -3.99 2.18
N ASP A 67 10.46 -3.33 3.18
CA ASP A 67 10.77 -1.89 3.14
C ASP A 67 11.72 -1.52 1.99
N GLU A 68 12.68 -2.42 1.64
CA GLU A 68 13.64 -2.22 0.56
C GLU A 68 12.93 -2.31 -0.79
N GLU A 69 12.08 -3.33 -0.99
CA GLU A 69 11.25 -3.51 -2.18
C GLU A 69 10.27 -2.36 -2.38
N GLN A 70 9.58 -1.93 -1.32
CA GLN A 70 8.68 -0.78 -1.36
C GLN A 70 9.43 0.50 -1.78
N GLY A 71 10.58 0.76 -1.16
CA GLY A 71 11.41 1.93 -1.47
C GLY A 71 11.86 1.97 -2.92
N GLU A 72 12.40 0.87 -3.44
CA GLU A 72 12.86 0.75 -4.84
C GLU A 72 11.70 0.95 -5.84
N ILE A 73 10.53 0.39 -5.56
CA ILE A 73 9.35 0.53 -6.42
C ILE A 73 8.85 1.96 -6.41
N VAL A 74 8.79 2.63 -5.26
CA VAL A 74 8.35 4.02 -5.14
C VAL A 74 9.25 4.98 -5.90
N GLU A 75 10.57 4.73 -5.92
CA GLU A 75 11.52 5.59 -6.65
C GLU A 75 11.25 5.65 -8.16
N VAL A 76 10.68 4.59 -8.74
CA VAL A 76 10.42 4.48 -10.18
C VAL A 76 8.94 4.62 -10.56
N MET A 77 8.04 4.55 -9.57
CA MET A 77 6.58 4.68 -9.78
C MET A 77 6.17 6.16 -9.87
N PRO A 78 5.19 6.52 -10.72
CA PRO A 78 4.62 7.86 -10.71
C PRO A 78 4.04 8.21 -9.32
N PRO A 79 4.36 9.39 -8.75
CA PRO A 79 3.88 9.79 -7.43
C PRO A 79 2.36 9.73 -7.27
N GLU A 80 1.63 10.00 -8.34
CA GLU A 80 0.16 9.90 -8.38
C GLU A 80 -0.32 8.46 -8.14
N SER A 81 0.37 7.47 -8.72
CA SER A 81 0.03 6.05 -8.54
C SER A 81 0.36 5.58 -7.13
N VAL A 82 1.50 6.02 -6.57
CA VAL A 82 1.86 5.74 -5.17
C VAL A 82 0.83 6.33 -4.22
N ALA A 83 0.41 7.57 -4.44
CA ALA A 83 -0.60 8.23 -3.61
C ALA A 83 -1.97 7.52 -3.66
N GLN A 84 -2.36 7.01 -4.83
CA GLN A 84 -3.59 6.22 -4.97
C GLN A 84 -3.49 4.90 -4.18
N ILE A 85 -2.37 4.18 -4.27
CA ILE A 85 -2.14 2.96 -3.49
C ILE A 85 -2.14 3.28 -2.00
N ALA A 86 -1.39 4.31 -1.59
CA ALA A 86 -1.31 4.73 -0.20
C ALA A 86 -2.67 5.16 0.37
N SER A 87 -3.61 5.69 -0.43
CA SER A 87 -4.95 6.03 0.04
C SER A 87 -5.77 4.82 0.49
N GLU A 88 -5.50 3.64 -0.09
CA GLU A 88 -6.18 2.37 0.21
C GLU A 88 -5.46 1.53 1.29
N MET A 89 -4.21 1.90 1.67
CA MET A 89 -3.45 1.23 2.71
C MET A 89 -4.01 1.48 4.10
N ALA A 90 -3.77 0.54 5.04
CA ALA A 90 -4.03 0.78 6.45
C ALA A 90 -3.20 1.98 6.98
N PRO A 91 -3.71 2.77 7.95
CA PRO A 91 -3.01 3.98 8.40
C PRO A 91 -1.61 3.75 8.96
N ASP A 92 -1.40 2.64 9.65
CA ASP A 92 -0.11 2.21 10.21
C ASP A 92 0.86 1.78 9.08
N ASP A 93 0.45 0.88 8.18
CA ASP A 93 1.28 0.45 7.04
C ASP A 93 1.63 1.64 6.12
N ARG A 94 0.70 2.57 5.94
CA ARG A 94 0.93 3.81 5.20
C ARG A 94 1.99 4.69 5.89
N ALA A 95 1.92 4.86 7.19
CA ALA A 95 2.90 5.65 7.94
C ALA A 95 4.29 5.00 7.90
N ASP A 96 4.36 3.66 8.01
CA ASP A 96 5.60 2.90 7.88
C ASP A 96 6.23 3.12 6.50
N LEU A 97 5.45 3.08 5.43
CA LEU A 97 5.92 3.42 4.08
C LEU A 97 6.57 4.81 4.04
N PHE A 98 5.89 5.83 4.57
CA PHE A 98 6.43 7.19 4.55
C PHE A 98 7.71 7.33 5.41
N SER A 99 7.85 6.54 6.48
CA SER A 99 9.04 6.58 7.35
C SER A 99 10.31 6.08 6.67
N VAL A 100 10.20 5.17 5.70
CA VAL A 100 11.34 4.60 4.96
C VAL A 100 11.70 5.39 3.70
N LEU A 101 10.83 6.29 3.24
CA LEU A 101 11.08 7.09 2.04
C LEU A 101 12.04 8.27 2.31
N PRO A 102 12.88 8.64 1.32
CA PRO A 102 13.60 9.91 1.38
C PRO A 102 12.63 11.08 1.53
N GLU A 103 12.93 12.05 2.40
CA GLU A 103 12.06 13.19 2.73
C GLU A 103 11.51 13.89 1.46
N SER A 104 12.37 14.13 0.46
CA SER A 104 11.96 14.78 -0.80
C SER A 104 10.99 13.95 -1.65
N VAL A 105 11.02 12.63 -1.54
CA VAL A 105 10.08 11.73 -2.23
C VAL A 105 8.77 11.68 -1.46
N GLY A 106 8.85 11.51 -0.13
CA GLY A 106 7.70 11.49 0.76
C GLY A 106 6.87 12.77 0.66
N GLU A 107 7.50 13.96 0.63
CA GLU A 107 6.80 15.24 0.47
C GLU A 107 5.97 15.30 -0.82
N VAL A 108 6.54 14.89 -1.96
CA VAL A 108 5.82 14.89 -3.25
C VAL A 108 4.64 13.92 -3.23
N ILE A 109 4.82 12.73 -2.66
CA ILE A 109 3.75 11.73 -2.56
C ILE A 109 2.67 12.23 -1.59
N LEU A 110 3.04 12.84 -0.48
CA LEU A 110 2.11 13.36 0.51
C LEU A 110 1.24 14.50 -0.06
N GLU A 111 1.81 15.39 -0.91
CA GLU A 111 1.03 16.39 -1.64
C GLU A 111 -0.01 15.73 -2.55
N LYS A 112 0.37 14.65 -3.26
CA LYS A 112 -0.56 13.91 -4.11
C LYS A 112 -1.61 13.14 -3.31
N LEU A 113 -1.22 12.58 -2.18
CA LEU A 113 -2.14 11.92 -1.26
C LEU A 113 -3.18 12.90 -0.70
N GLU A 114 -2.79 14.15 -0.41
CA GLU A 114 -3.72 15.18 0.03
C GLU A 114 -4.74 15.56 -1.05
N GLU A 115 -4.36 15.49 -2.34
CA GLU A 115 -5.28 15.68 -3.46
C GLU A 115 -6.29 14.53 -3.62
N VAL A 116 -5.88 13.29 -3.33
CA VAL A 116 -6.69 12.06 -3.48
C VAL A 116 -7.53 11.79 -2.23
N ASP A 117 -6.90 11.76 -1.07
CA ASP A 117 -7.52 11.54 0.23
C ASP A 117 -6.89 12.44 1.31
N PRO A 118 -7.48 13.62 1.59
CA PRO A 118 -6.97 14.54 2.62
C PRO A 118 -6.88 13.91 4.01
N LYS A 119 -7.78 12.95 4.31
CA LYS A 119 -7.77 12.28 5.61
C LYS A 119 -6.58 11.32 5.73
N ALA A 120 -6.30 10.55 4.69
CA ALA A 120 -5.13 9.68 4.65
C ALA A 120 -3.83 10.47 4.82
N ALA A 121 -3.71 11.65 4.20
CA ALA A 121 -2.57 12.54 4.37
C ALA A 121 -2.47 13.12 5.79
N GLU A 122 -3.61 13.43 6.44
CA GLU A 122 -3.64 13.86 7.85
C GLU A 122 -3.19 12.74 8.79
N ASP A 123 -3.63 11.50 8.55
CA ASP A 123 -3.25 10.32 9.32
C ASP A 123 -1.73 10.10 9.30
N VAL A 124 -1.08 10.20 8.12
CA VAL A 124 0.39 10.13 8.01
C VAL A 124 1.04 11.20 8.87
N ARG A 125 0.64 12.48 8.71
CA ARG A 125 1.21 13.59 9.49
C ARG A 125 0.97 13.45 11.00
N GLU A 126 -0.09 12.78 11.41
CA GLU A 126 -0.37 12.55 12.83
C GLU A 126 0.53 11.46 13.40
N ILE A 127 0.73 10.36 12.69
CA ILE A 127 1.58 9.25 13.13
C ILE A 127 3.06 9.67 13.13
N GLU A 128 3.52 10.38 12.10
CA GLU A 128 4.90 10.89 11.98
C GLU A 128 5.32 11.86 13.13
N LYS A 129 4.38 12.45 13.85
CA LYS A 129 4.70 13.27 15.05
C LYS A 129 5.30 12.44 16.19
N TRP A 130 5.11 11.14 16.16
CA TRP A 130 5.56 10.23 17.20
C TRP A 130 6.87 9.57 16.78
N PRO A 131 7.84 9.40 17.70
CA PRO A 131 9.06 8.66 17.40
C PRO A 131 8.74 7.23 16.96
N GLU A 132 9.46 6.69 15.97
CA GLU A 132 9.30 5.32 15.45
C GLU A 132 9.25 4.23 16.53
N THR A 133 10.00 4.42 17.64
CA THR A 133 10.05 3.49 18.77
C THR A 133 8.94 3.70 19.80
N SER A 134 7.99 4.58 19.54
CA SER A 134 6.91 4.89 20.47
C SER A 134 5.63 4.12 20.14
N ALA A 135 4.80 3.90 21.16
CA ALA A 135 3.47 3.32 20.97
C ALA A 135 2.56 4.20 20.10
N GLY A 136 2.82 5.50 20.01
CA GLY A 136 2.08 6.43 19.16
C GLY A 136 2.33 6.19 17.66
N HIS A 137 3.55 5.77 17.30
CA HIS A 137 3.88 5.43 15.92
C HIS A 137 3.24 4.09 15.46
N LEU A 138 3.08 3.16 16.40
CA LEU A 138 2.47 1.84 16.17
C LEU A 138 0.92 1.85 16.27
N MET A 139 0.31 3.02 16.46
CA MET A 139 -1.15 3.08 16.59
C MET A 139 -1.81 3.21 15.22
N THR A 140 -2.97 2.57 15.06
CA THR A 140 -3.87 2.86 13.95
C THR A 140 -4.75 4.06 14.28
N THR A 141 -5.05 4.91 13.29
CA THR A 141 -6.07 5.97 13.38
C THR A 141 -7.46 5.45 13.02
N ALA A 142 -7.55 4.23 12.46
CA ALA A 142 -8.80 3.58 12.07
C ALA A 142 -9.51 2.94 13.27
N TYR A 143 -10.03 3.75 14.18
CA TYR A 143 -10.84 3.28 15.31
C TYR A 143 -12.15 4.05 15.44
N VAL A 144 -13.17 3.37 15.95
CA VAL A 144 -14.45 3.98 16.29
C VAL A 144 -14.48 4.31 17.78
N SER A 145 -14.69 5.57 18.11
CA SER A 145 -14.85 6.00 19.49
C SER A 145 -16.30 6.39 19.79
N VAL A 146 -16.74 6.06 20.99
CA VAL A 146 -18.06 6.47 21.49
C VAL A 146 -17.90 7.24 22.80
N GLY A 147 -18.77 8.21 23.02
CA GLY A 147 -18.76 8.99 24.26
C GLY A 147 -18.98 8.11 25.50
N PRO A 148 -18.45 8.50 26.67
CA PRO A 148 -18.49 7.68 27.90
C PRO A 148 -19.91 7.39 28.44
N HIS A 149 -20.92 8.07 27.94
CA HIS A 149 -22.32 7.90 28.33
C HIS A 149 -23.15 7.10 27.33
N VAL A 150 -22.56 6.65 26.23
CA VAL A 150 -23.23 5.84 25.22
C VAL A 150 -23.38 4.41 25.70
N THR A 151 -24.58 3.85 25.60
CA THR A 151 -24.79 2.43 25.97
C THR A 151 -24.22 1.52 24.90
N VAL A 152 -23.82 0.29 25.27
CA VAL A 152 -23.32 -0.72 24.33
C VAL A 152 -24.29 -0.95 23.16
N ARG A 153 -25.59 -0.99 23.44
CA ARG A 153 -26.62 -1.11 22.39
C ARG A 153 -26.60 0.05 21.40
N SER A 154 -26.54 1.29 21.91
CA SER A 154 -26.47 2.49 21.03
C SER A 154 -25.17 2.58 20.27
N ALA A 155 -24.07 2.02 20.79
CA ALA A 155 -22.77 1.96 20.10
C ALA A 155 -22.74 0.90 18.97
N ILE A 156 -23.56 -0.15 19.07
CA ILE A 156 -23.68 -1.18 18.03
C ILE A 156 -24.63 -0.74 16.91
N ASP A 157 -25.63 0.09 17.26
CA ASP A 157 -26.67 0.56 16.33
C ASP A 157 -26.24 1.87 15.58
N ALA A 158 -25.03 2.42 15.86
CA ALA A 158 -24.48 3.63 15.26
C ALA A 158 -23.55 3.30 14.10
#